data_a74cfc68b912d6180263a7209ab97e96
#
_entry.id   a74cfc68b912d6180263a7209ab97e96
#
_cell.length_a   1.000
_cell.length_b   1.000
_cell.length_c   1.000
_cell.angle_alpha   90.00
_cell.angle_beta   90.00
_cell.angle_gamma   90.00
#
_symmetry.space_group_name_H-M   'P 1'
#
loop_
_entity.id
_entity.type
_entity.pdbx_description
1 polymer ?
#
loop_
_entity_poly.entity_id
_entity_poly.type
_entity_poly.pdbx_seq_one_letter_code
_entity_poly.pdbx_strand_id
1 'polypeptide(L)'
;MENNLSIVKDNFKELPNNIEAEQAVIGSILVTNEIFDEINTIISNINFYDPMHQKIFSAIENLIYKGMLANPITLKNYFENEKDEINVPEYLVKVTKFSTSSRQAIEYSKIIYDMFVRRELVKISENIIDTA
;
A
#
# COMPACT_ATOMS: atom_id res chain seq x y z
N MET A 1 27.05 -22.27 1.69
CA MET A 1 26.45 -22.48 0.36
C MET A 1 24.93 -22.50 0.41
N GLU A 2 24.32 -23.25 1.33
CA GLU A 2 22.86 -23.26 1.45
C GLU A 2 22.28 -21.89 1.76
N ASN A 3 22.97 -21.11 2.60
CA ASN A 3 22.53 -19.76 2.97
C ASN A 3 22.54 -18.81 1.77
N ASN A 4 23.52 -18.95 0.85
CA ASN A 4 23.57 -18.09 -0.34
C ASN A 4 22.45 -18.41 -1.32
N LEU A 5 22.08 -19.68 -1.45
CA LEU A 5 20.97 -20.10 -2.30
C LEU A 5 19.62 -19.63 -1.75
N SER A 6 19.44 -19.67 -0.43
CA SER A 6 18.26 -19.13 0.24
C SER A 6 18.12 -17.63 -0.01
N ILE A 7 19.21 -16.88 0.16
CA ILE A 7 19.20 -15.42 -0.05
C ILE A 7 18.86 -15.09 -1.50
N VAL A 8 19.44 -15.82 -2.46
CA VAL A 8 19.16 -15.61 -3.88
C VAL A 8 17.68 -15.93 -4.20
N LYS A 9 17.15 -17.02 -3.65
CA LYS A 9 15.73 -17.37 -3.82
C LYS A 9 14.80 -16.31 -3.23
N ASP A 10 15.13 -15.78 -2.06
CA ASP A 10 14.32 -14.75 -1.41
C ASP A 10 14.35 -13.46 -2.22
N ASN A 11 15.51 -13.07 -2.76
CA ASN A 11 15.65 -11.91 -3.63
C ASN A 11 14.84 -12.06 -4.92
N PHE A 12 14.77 -13.27 -5.49
CA PHE A 12 13.97 -13.54 -6.67
C PHE A 12 12.46 -13.51 -6.39
N LYS A 13 12.05 -13.86 -5.17
CA LYS A 13 10.64 -13.88 -4.78
C LYS A 13 10.12 -12.50 -4.43
N GLU A 14 10.99 -11.64 -3.94
CA GLU A 14 10.60 -10.29 -3.54
C GLU A 14 10.61 -9.36 -4.74
N LEU A 15 9.40 -8.94 -5.13
CA LEU A 15 9.23 -7.97 -6.21
C LEU A 15 9.56 -6.57 -5.70
N PRO A 16 9.91 -5.63 -6.61
CA PRO A 16 10.15 -4.24 -6.21
C PRO A 16 8.99 -3.67 -5.41
N ASN A 17 9.29 -3.10 -4.25
CA ASN A 17 8.29 -2.50 -3.38
C ASN A 17 8.94 -1.48 -2.46
N ASN A 18 8.11 -0.65 -1.84
CA ASN A 18 8.55 0.27 -0.80
C ASN A 18 7.45 0.37 0.25
N ILE A 19 7.50 -0.54 1.23
CA ILE A 19 6.49 -0.63 2.28
C ILE A 19 6.47 0.65 3.13
N GLU A 20 7.61 1.27 3.38
CA GLU A 20 7.68 2.51 4.15
C GLU A 20 6.92 3.64 3.45
N ALA A 21 7.06 3.76 2.13
CA ALA A 21 6.29 4.74 1.35
C ALA A 21 4.80 4.44 1.43
N GLU A 22 4.40 3.17 1.35
CA GLU A 22 3.00 2.77 1.46
C GLU A 22 2.42 3.15 2.81
N GLN A 23 3.14 2.86 3.89
CA GLN A 23 2.71 3.20 5.24
C GLN A 23 2.60 4.71 5.42
N ALA A 24 3.56 5.47 4.91
CA ALA A 24 3.55 6.92 5.01
C ALA A 24 2.38 7.54 4.27
N VAL A 25 2.06 7.04 3.08
CA VAL A 25 0.91 7.53 2.30
C VAL A 25 -0.40 7.24 3.01
N ILE A 26 -0.60 6.01 3.46
CA ILE A 26 -1.82 5.64 4.18
C ILE A 26 -1.95 6.47 5.47
N GLY A 27 -0.88 6.54 6.25
CA GLY A 27 -0.87 7.31 7.49
C GLY A 27 -1.19 8.78 7.26
N SER A 28 -0.64 9.37 6.19
CA SER A 28 -0.88 10.77 5.85
C SER A 28 -2.33 11.03 5.45
N ILE A 29 -2.95 10.11 4.70
CA ILE A 29 -4.37 10.22 4.35
C ILE A 29 -5.24 10.14 5.60
N LEU A 30 -4.94 9.22 6.51
CA LEU A 30 -5.73 9.06 7.73
C LEU A 30 -5.65 10.27 8.65
N VAL A 31 -4.54 10.99 8.64
CA VAL A 31 -4.37 12.23 9.41
C VAL A 31 -4.98 13.42 8.68
N THR A 32 -4.86 13.47 7.36
CA THR A 32 -5.30 14.59 6.53
C THR A 32 -6.05 14.06 5.31
N ASN A 33 -7.36 13.84 5.45
CA ASN A 33 -8.18 13.26 4.37
C ASN A 33 -8.16 14.10 3.09
N GLU A 34 -7.94 15.40 3.21
CA GLU A 34 -7.97 16.36 2.09
C GLU A 34 -6.95 16.02 1.01
N ILE A 35 -5.88 15.31 1.35
CA ILE A 35 -4.86 14.95 0.35
C ILE A 35 -5.24 13.73 -0.48
N PHE A 36 -6.32 13.04 -0.12
CA PHE A 36 -6.72 11.80 -0.80
C PHE A 36 -6.98 12.03 -2.29
N ASP A 37 -7.72 13.09 -2.64
CA ASP A 37 -8.08 13.32 -4.04
C ASP A 37 -6.84 13.48 -4.93
N GLU A 38 -5.84 14.20 -4.46
CA GLU A 38 -4.60 14.40 -5.21
C GLU A 38 -3.81 13.08 -5.31
N ILE A 39 -3.70 12.35 -4.22
CA ILE A 39 -3.01 11.05 -4.21
C ILE A 39 -3.72 10.08 -5.16
N ASN A 40 -5.05 10.09 -5.18
CA ASN A 40 -5.84 9.18 -6.02
C ASN A 40 -5.72 9.49 -7.52
N THR A 41 -5.20 10.65 -7.90
CA THR A 41 -4.83 10.91 -9.30
C THR A 41 -3.54 10.21 -9.70
N ILE A 42 -2.73 9.82 -8.73
CA ILE A 42 -1.42 9.20 -8.97
C ILE A 42 -1.50 7.68 -8.82
N ILE A 43 -2.18 7.20 -7.78
CA ILE A 43 -2.27 5.77 -7.46
C ILE A 43 -3.71 5.34 -7.17
N SER A 44 -3.94 4.05 -7.33
CA SER A 44 -5.15 3.37 -6.89
C SER A 44 -4.77 2.20 -5.98
N ASN A 45 -5.77 1.51 -5.44
CA ASN A 45 -5.53 0.40 -4.51
C ASN A 45 -4.62 -0.69 -5.08
N ILE A 46 -4.74 -0.99 -6.37
CA ILE A 46 -3.97 -2.07 -7.00
C ILE A 46 -2.47 -1.77 -7.09
N ASN A 47 -2.08 -0.50 -6.92
CA ASN A 47 -0.67 -0.11 -7.01
C ASN A 47 0.12 -0.45 -5.75
N PHE A 48 -0.56 -0.70 -4.62
CA PHE A 48 0.12 -1.11 -3.39
C PHE A 48 0.63 -2.54 -3.50
N TYR A 49 1.79 -2.79 -2.97
CA TYR A 49 2.38 -4.13 -2.92
C TYR A 49 1.73 -4.99 -1.84
N ASP A 50 1.51 -4.43 -0.65
CA ASP A 50 0.93 -5.15 0.48
C ASP A 50 -0.58 -5.28 0.29
N PRO A 51 -1.12 -6.51 0.24
CA PRO A 51 -2.56 -6.72 0.08
C PRO A 51 -3.40 -6.03 1.15
N MET A 52 -2.89 -5.90 2.37
CA MET A 52 -3.59 -5.20 3.43
C MET A 52 -3.69 -3.71 3.11
N HIS A 53 -2.63 -3.12 2.57
CA HIS A 53 -2.65 -1.72 2.14
C HIS A 53 -3.63 -1.49 1.00
N GLN A 54 -3.77 -2.45 0.09
CA GLN A 54 -4.77 -2.39 -0.98
C GLN A 54 -6.18 -2.30 -0.40
N LYS A 55 -6.48 -3.15 0.59
CA LYS A 55 -7.78 -3.17 1.26
C LYS A 55 -8.04 -1.88 2.02
N ILE A 56 -7.04 -1.39 2.74
CA ILE A 56 -7.15 -0.15 3.52
C ILE A 56 -7.42 1.03 2.58
N PHE A 57 -6.69 1.13 1.48
CA PHE A 57 -6.88 2.21 0.52
C PHE A 57 -8.28 2.18 -0.10
N SER A 58 -8.78 0.99 -0.45
CA SER A 58 -10.14 0.83 -0.95
C SER A 58 -11.19 1.26 0.07
N ALA A 59 -10.98 0.90 1.33
CA ALA A 59 -11.90 1.29 2.41
C ALA A 59 -11.90 2.81 2.62
N ILE A 60 -10.72 3.44 2.57
CA ILE A 60 -10.59 4.90 2.64
C ILE A 60 -11.38 5.55 1.51
N GLU A 61 -11.19 5.08 0.28
CA GLU A 61 -11.89 5.59 -0.89
C GLU A 61 -13.40 5.50 -0.72
N ASN A 62 -13.90 4.36 -0.26
CA ASN A 62 -15.33 4.17 -0.02
C ASN A 62 -15.88 5.16 1.00
N LEU A 63 -15.18 5.37 2.11
CA LEU A 63 -15.62 6.31 3.14
C LEU A 63 -15.65 7.75 2.62
N ILE A 64 -14.60 8.17 1.94
CA ILE A 64 -14.48 9.54 1.43
C ILE A 64 -15.56 9.81 0.39
N TYR A 65 -15.84 8.87 -0.52
CA TYR A 65 -16.89 9.04 -1.52
C TYR A 65 -18.29 9.11 -0.91
N LYS A 66 -18.49 8.52 0.27
CA LYS A 66 -19.74 8.63 1.02
C LYS A 66 -19.83 9.92 1.84
N GLY A 67 -18.81 10.78 1.76
CA GLY A 67 -18.76 12.00 2.54
C GLY A 67 -18.40 11.80 3.99
N MET A 68 -17.79 10.66 4.33
CA MET A 68 -17.41 10.33 5.68
C MET A 68 -15.90 10.54 5.88
N LEU A 69 -15.51 10.82 7.12
CA LEU A 69 -14.09 10.87 7.45
C LEU A 69 -13.50 9.46 7.46
N ALA A 70 -12.31 9.33 6.91
CA ALA A 70 -11.52 8.10 6.96
C ALA A 70 -10.46 8.24 8.04
N ASN A 71 -10.59 7.48 9.12
CA ASN A 71 -9.63 7.45 10.21
C ASN A 71 -9.66 6.05 10.86
N PRO A 72 -8.77 5.75 11.83
CA PRO A 72 -8.75 4.41 12.41
C PRO A 72 -10.08 3.99 13.06
N ILE A 73 -10.86 4.95 13.55
CA ILE A 73 -12.15 4.64 14.19
C ILE A 73 -13.19 4.23 13.15
N THR A 74 -13.34 5.03 12.08
CA THR A 74 -14.33 4.74 11.03
C THR A 74 -13.96 3.50 10.23
N LEU A 75 -12.67 3.27 10.01
CA LEU A 75 -12.19 2.08 9.29
C LEU A 75 -12.32 0.81 10.12
N LYS A 76 -12.33 0.92 11.45
CA LYS A 76 -12.48 -0.24 12.31
C LYS A 76 -13.71 -1.06 11.92
N ASN A 77 -14.82 -0.40 11.62
CA ASN A 77 -16.06 -1.07 11.26
C ASN A 77 -15.96 -1.86 9.96
N TYR A 78 -15.11 -1.43 9.06
CA TYR A 78 -14.87 -2.13 7.80
C TYR A 78 -14.19 -3.48 7.99
N PHE A 79 -13.42 -3.63 9.06
CA PHE A 79 -12.57 -4.80 9.28
C PHE A 79 -13.03 -5.65 10.47
N GLU A 80 -14.16 -5.34 11.10
CA GLU A 80 -14.66 -6.08 12.24
C GLU A 80 -14.97 -7.55 11.93
N ASN A 81 -15.40 -7.82 10.70
CA ASN A 81 -15.81 -9.16 10.27
C ASN A 81 -14.71 -9.92 9.54
N GLU A 82 -13.55 -9.31 9.32
CA GLU A 82 -12.44 -10.00 8.67
C GLU A 82 -11.65 -10.80 9.70
N LYS A 83 -11.53 -12.10 9.45
CA LYS A 83 -10.75 -13.01 10.28
C LYS A 83 -9.28 -12.97 9.89
N ASP A 84 -8.70 -11.79 9.82
CA ASP A 84 -7.28 -11.65 9.56
C ASP A 84 -6.50 -11.80 10.86
N GLU A 85 -5.37 -12.48 10.79
CA GLU A 85 -4.46 -12.67 11.92
C GLU A 85 -3.88 -11.35 12.42
N ILE A 86 -3.95 -10.31 11.59
CA ILE A 86 -3.44 -8.97 11.91
C ILE A 86 -4.57 -8.17 12.55
N ASN A 87 -4.29 -7.56 13.69
CA ASN A 87 -5.22 -6.62 14.31
C ASN A 87 -5.20 -5.32 13.50
N VAL A 88 -6.14 -5.20 12.56
CA VAL A 88 -6.21 -4.05 11.65
C VAL A 88 -6.39 -2.72 12.40
N PRO A 89 -7.30 -2.61 13.39
CA PRO A 89 -7.43 -1.35 14.13
C PRO A 89 -6.14 -0.88 14.78
N GLU A 90 -5.38 -1.80 15.38
CA GLU A 90 -4.08 -1.48 15.98
C GLU A 90 -3.08 -1.05 14.92
N TYR A 91 -3.06 -1.73 13.78
CA TYR A 91 -2.20 -1.37 12.66
C TYR A 91 -2.52 0.01 12.11
N LEU A 92 -3.81 0.37 12.00
CA LEU A 92 -4.22 1.67 11.50
C LEU A 92 -3.73 2.81 12.42
N VAL A 93 -3.80 2.62 13.73
CA VAL A 93 -3.25 3.59 14.68
C VAL A 93 -1.74 3.70 14.50
N LYS A 94 -1.07 2.58 14.31
CA LYS A 94 0.38 2.56 14.11
C LYS A 94 0.79 3.33 12.85
N VAL A 95 0.11 3.13 11.73
CA VAL A 95 0.50 3.80 10.48
C VAL A 95 0.27 5.31 10.51
N THR A 96 -0.64 5.82 11.35
CA THR A 96 -0.80 7.27 11.50
C THR A 96 0.48 7.93 12.01
N LYS A 97 1.32 7.19 12.73
CA LYS A 97 2.60 7.70 13.23
C LYS A 97 3.62 7.90 12.10
N PHE A 98 3.40 7.31 10.95
CA PHE A 98 4.27 7.48 9.78
C PHE A 98 3.78 8.61 8.87
N SER A 99 2.75 9.35 9.28
CA SER A 99 2.25 10.47 8.50
C SER A 99 3.36 11.51 8.27
N THR A 100 3.31 12.13 7.11
CA THR A 100 4.30 13.11 6.69
C THR A 100 3.60 14.31 6.07
N SER A 101 4.35 15.30 5.60
CA SER A 101 3.75 16.45 4.94
C SER A 101 2.99 16.02 3.69
N SER A 102 1.98 16.81 3.29
CA SER A 102 1.20 16.53 2.08
C SER A 102 2.10 16.43 0.85
N ARG A 103 3.07 17.31 0.74
CA ARG A 103 4.02 17.30 -0.37
C ARG A 103 4.81 16.01 -0.41
N GLN A 104 5.30 15.54 0.73
CA GLN A 104 6.08 14.31 0.80
C GLN A 104 5.21 13.08 0.55
N ALA A 105 3.97 13.10 1.02
CA ALA A 105 3.03 12.01 0.75
C ALA A 105 2.76 11.86 -0.76
N ILE A 106 2.68 12.96 -1.47
CA ILE A 106 2.53 12.95 -2.92
C ILE A 106 3.76 12.37 -3.61
N GLU A 107 4.95 12.74 -3.15
CA GLU A 107 6.19 12.16 -3.67
C GLU A 107 6.26 10.65 -3.41
N TYR A 108 5.84 10.21 -2.22
CA TYR A 108 5.80 8.78 -1.91
C TYR A 108 4.77 8.03 -2.77
N SER A 109 3.67 8.68 -3.13
CA SER A 109 2.69 8.09 -4.04
C SER A 109 3.30 7.80 -5.41
N LYS A 110 4.16 8.68 -5.89
CA LYS A 110 4.90 8.46 -7.14
C LYS A 110 5.86 7.28 -7.02
N ILE A 111 6.48 7.11 -5.87
CA ILE A 111 7.36 5.96 -5.60
C ILE A 111 6.54 4.66 -5.62
N ILE A 112 5.37 4.66 -5.00
CA ILE A 112 4.47 3.50 -5.01
C ILE A 112 4.11 3.12 -6.44
N TYR A 113 3.75 4.09 -7.26
CA TYR A 113 3.42 3.86 -8.66
C TYR A 113 4.62 3.32 -9.45
N ASP A 114 5.80 3.89 -9.24
CA ASP A 114 7.04 3.43 -9.89
C ASP A 114 7.33 1.96 -9.53
N MET A 115 7.18 1.59 -8.27
CA MET A 115 7.38 0.21 -7.84
C MET A 115 6.35 -0.74 -8.48
N PHE A 116 5.10 -0.30 -8.62
CA PHE A 116 4.09 -1.07 -9.31
C PHE A 116 4.46 -1.32 -10.77
N VAL A 117 4.90 -0.29 -11.48
CA VAL A 117 5.33 -0.41 -12.88
C VAL A 117 6.48 -1.40 -13.00
N ARG A 118 7.46 -1.33 -12.09
CA ARG A 118 8.59 -2.26 -12.07
C ARG A 118 8.13 -3.70 -11.86
N ARG A 119 7.15 -3.94 -10.96
CA ARG A 119 6.59 -5.28 -10.75
C ARG A 119 5.92 -5.80 -12.01
N GLU A 120 5.18 -4.95 -12.70
CA GLU A 120 4.52 -5.36 -13.94
C GLU A 120 5.54 -5.70 -15.04
N LEU A 121 6.64 -4.94 -15.12
CA LEU A 121 7.71 -5.25 -16.07
C LEU A 121 8.39 -6.57 -15.74
N VAL A 122 8.62 -6.88 -14.48
CA VAL A 122 9.19 -8.18 -14.06
C VAL A 122 8.26 -9.31 -14.48
N LYS A 123 6.96 -9.17 -14.26
CA LYS A 123 5.96 -10.19 -14.62
C LYS A 123 5.91 -10.41 -16.12
N ILE A 124 5.98 -9.35 -16.91
CA ILE A 124 6.01 -9.43 -18.38
C ILE A 124 7.28 -10.17 -18.84
N SER A 125 8.42 -9.84 -18.25
CA SER A 125 9.70 -10.48 -18.57
C SER A 125 9.65 -11.98 -18.26
N GLU A 126 9.10 -12.37 -17.12
CA GLU A 126 8.94 -13.77 -16.73
C GLU A 126 8.04 -14.52 -17.72
N ASN A 127 6.94 -13.91 -18.14
CA ASN A 127 6.02 -14.53 -19.12
C ASN A 127 6.71 -14.71 -20.48
N ILE A 128 7.52 -13.77 -20.90
CA ILE A 128 8.26 -13.88 -22.17
C ILE A 128 9.26 -15.04 -22.10
N ILE A 129 9.97 -15.17 -20.98
CA ILE A 129 10.91 -16.26 -20.76
C ILE A 129 10.19 -17.61 -20.76
N ASP A 130 9.04 -17.72 -20.10
CA ASP A 130 8.27 -18.95 -19.98
C ASP A 130 7.68 -19.39 -21.32
N THR A 131 7.36 -18.46 -22.21
CA THR A 131 6.80 -18.76 -23.52
C THR A 131 7.86 -19.01 -24.61
N ALA A 132 9.10 -18.67 -24.31
CA ALA A 132 10.22 -18.93 -25.21
C ALA A 132 10.74 -20.34 -25.08
#